data_8aa871b6f7a268423bcc1482696f68c3
#
_entry.id   8aa871b6f7a268423bcc1482696f68c3
#
_cell.length_a   1.000
_cell.length_b   1.000
_cell.length_c   1.000
_cell.angle_alpha   90.00
_cell.angle_beta   90.00
_cell.angle_gamma   90.00
#
_symmetry.space_group_name_H-M   'P 1'
#
loop_
_entity.id
_entity.type
_entity.pdbx_description
1 polymer ?
#
loop_
_entity_poly.entity_id
_entity_poly.type
_entity_poly.pdbx_seq_one_letter_code
_entity_poly.pdbx_strand_id
1 'polypeptide(L)'
;MRASNAGQAALKTVGLWLALTLVPTLAASTEPRAQRGRTFAQANCAQCHAIGPVGDSPLRIAPPFRKLHERYPVETLAEALAEGIVTGHPSMPEFRLDVAQINDLIAYLQSLEHR
;
A
#
# COMPACT_ATOMS: atom_id res chain seq x y z
N MET A 1 16.45 12.88 -86.51
CA MET A 1 14.97 12.92 -86.55
C MET A 1 14.42 12.31 -85.29
N ARG A 2 13.70 13.11 -84.54
CA ARG A 2 12.72 12.80 -83.48
C ARG A 2 13.29 12.11 -82.17
N ALA A 3 13.55 12.96 -81.19
CA ALA A 3 13.57 12.66 -79.81
C ALA A 3 12.17 12.23 -79.29
N SER A 4 12.13 11.23 -78.45
CA SER A 4 10.93 10.93 -77.65
C SER A 4 11.29 10.98 -76.19
N ASN A 5 10.83 12.00 -75.52
CA ASN A 5 10.85 12.15 -74.09
C ASN A 5 9.95 11.09 -73.43
N ALA A 6 10.51 10.25 -72.61
CA ALA A 6 9.74 9.44 -71.65
C ALA A 6 9.88 10.07 -70.27
N GLY A 7 8.78 10.65 -69.81
CA GLY A 7 8.71 11.31 -68.53
C GLY A 7 8.86 10.32 -67.39
N GLN A 8 9.77 10.63 -66.48
CA GLN A 8 9.91 9.92 -65.21
C GLN A 8 8.92 10.50 -64.23
N ALA A 9 7.88 9.73 -63.92
CA ALA A 9 6.96 10.01 -62.84
C ALA A 9 7.67 9.67 -61.49
N ALA A 10 8.02 10.70 -60.76
CA ALA A 10 8.54 10.53 -59.40
C ALA A 10 7.40 10.08 -58.45
N LEU A 11 7.41 8.83 -58.03
CA LEU A 11 6.58 8.36 -56.93
C LEU A 11 7.09 8.99 -55.63
N LYS A 12 6.32 9.94 -55.09
CA LYS A 12 6.52 10.46 -53.73
C LYS A 12 5.94 9.44 -52.74
N THR A 13 6.78 8.60 -52.16
CA THR A 13 6.39 7.76 -51.05
C THR A 13 6.21 8.63 -49.79
N VAL A 14 4.94 8.86 -49.45
CA VAL A 14 4.56 9.48 -48.20
C VAL A 14 4.79 8.44 -47.12
N GLY A 15 5.91 8.55 -46.37
CA GLY A 15 6.19 7.73 -45.23
C GLY A 15 5.25 8.10 -44.08
N LEU A 16 4.29 7.23 -43.80
CA LEU A 16 3.40 7.33 -42.64
C LEU A 16 4.21 6.94 -41.39
N TRP A 17 4.74 7.94 -40.66
CA TRP A 17 5.36 7.73 -39.38
C TRP A 17 4.26 7.45 -38.34
N LEU A 18 4.07 6.18 -38.02
CA LEU A 18 3.24 5.76 -36.88
C LEU A 18 4.02 6.12 -35.62
N ALA A 19 3.73 7.27 -35.02
CA ALA A 19 4.23 7.63 -33.71
C ALA A 19 3.55 6.72 -32.67
N LEU A 20 4.24 5.66 -32.28
CA LEU A 20 3.83 4.79 -31.20
C LEU A 20 3.98 5.57 -29.88
N THR A 21 2.90 6.22 -29.44
CA THR A 21 2.86 6.88 -28.14
C THR A 21 2.86 5.83 -27.04
N LEU A 22 4.02 5.68 -26.39
CA LEU A 22 4.18 4.87 -25.19
C LEU A 22 3.42 5.57 -24.06
N VAL A 23 2.17 5.18 -23.82
CA VAL A 23 1.42 5.64 -22.65
C VAL A 23 1.99 4.90 -21.44
N PRO A 24 2.61 5.58 -20.46
CA PRO A 24 3.02 4.91 -19.23
C PRO A 24 1.74 4.46 -18.50
N THR A 25 1.45 3.18 -18.52
CA THR A 25 0.47 2.57 -17.63
C THR A 25 1.00 2.73 -16.22
N LEU A 26 0.41 3.64 -15.43
CA LEU A 26 0.60 3.63 -13.97
C LEU A 26 0.07 2.27 -13.48
N ALA A 27 0.96 1.33 -13.28
CA ALA A 27 0.65 0.12 -12.55
C ALA A 27 0.29 0.56 -11.13
N ALA A 28 -0.99 0.55 -10.79
CA ALA A 28 -1.43 0.67 -9.41
C ALA A 28 -0.73 -0.44 -8.63
N SER A 29 0.12 -0.08 -7.69
CA SER A 29 0.86 -1.03 -6.88
C SER A 29 -0.14 -1.88 -6.10
N THR A 30 -0.29 -3.14 -6.48
CA THR A 30 -1.07 -4.16 -5.78
C THR A 30 -0.27 -4.68 -4.59
N GLU A 31 0.19 -3.76 -3.74
CA GLU A 31 0.89 -4.15 -2.52
C GLU A 31 -0.09 -4.92 -1.61
N PRO A 32 0.33 -6.08 -1.04
CA PRO A 32 -0.52 -6.87 -0.15
C PRO A 32 -1.01 -6.05 1.05
N ARG A 33 -2.25 -6.25 1.46
CA ARG A 33 -2.86 -5.53 2.59
C ARG A 33 -1.98 -5.56 3.85
N ALA A 34 -1.48 -6.73 4.21
CA ALA A 34 -0.61 -6.88 5.38
C ALA A 34 0.66 -6.02 5.29
N GLN A 35 1.23 -5.84 4.08
CA GLN A 35 2.39 -4.98 3.89
C GLN A 35 2.03 -3.50 4.07
N ARG A 36 0.91 -3.05 3.52
CA ARG A 36 0.42 -1.68 3.74
C ARG A 36 0.11 -1.44 5.21
N GLY A 37 -0.53 -2.41 5.88
CA GLY A 37 -0.78 -2.36 7.32
C GLY A 37 0.50 -2.27 8.14
N ARG A 38 1.55 -3.01 7.75
CA ARG A 38 2.87 -2.89 8.38
C ARG A 38 3.48 -1.50 8.20
N THR A 39 3.41 -0.95 7.00
CA THR A 39 3.90 0.40 6.69
C THR A 39 3.17 1.45 7.53
N PHE A 40 1.84 1.32 7.64
CA PHE A 40 1.03 2.17 8.50
C PHE A 40 1.45 2.05 9.98
N ALA A 41 1.58 0.83 10.48
CA ALA A 41 1.99 0.57 11.87
C ALA A 41 3.39 1.11 12.17
N GLN A 42 4.32 1.00 11.20
CA GLN A 42 5.67 1.54 11.34
C GLN A 42 5.65 3.06 11.51
N ALA A 43 4.80 3.76 10.78
CA ALA A 43 4.72 5.21 10.83
C ALA A 43 3.99 5.74 12.08
N ASN A 44 3.00 4.99 12.59
CA ASN A 44 2.06 5.52 13.59
C ASN A 44 2.10 4.81 14.95
N CYS A 45 2.59 3.57 15.01
CA CYS A 45 2.49 2.74 16.21
C CYS A 45 3.86 2.32 16.78
N ALA A 46 4.89 2.23 15.93
CA ALA A 46 6.20 1.70 16.30
C ALA A 46 6.95 2.54 17.35
N GLN A 47 6.53 3.78 17.56
CA GLN A 47 7.11 4.63 18.62
C GLN A 47 6.86 4.06 20.02
N CYS A 48 5.73 3.38 20.20
CA CYS A 48 5.32 2.82 21.50
C CYS A 48 5.28 1.29 21.49
N HIS A 49 4.85 0.67 20.39
CA HIS A 49 4.63 -0.77 20.27
C HIS A 49 5.76 -1.47 19.50
N ALA A 50 6.15 -2.65 19.95
CA ALA A 50 6.87 -3.59 19.10
C ALA A 50 5.90 -4.10 18.04
N ILE A 51 6.03 -3.61 16.82
CA ILE A 51 5.12 -3.96 15.71
C ILE A 51 5.54 -5.24 14.99
N GLY A 52 6.76 -5.70 15.15
CA GLY A 52 7.31 -6.86 14.48
C GLY A 52 7.12 -8.19 15.22
N PRO A 53 7.59 -9.29 14.60
CA PRO A 53 7.48 -10.64 15.19
C PRO A 53 8.39 -10.86 16.41
N VAL A 54 9.36 -10.00 16.63
CA VAL A 54 10.34 -10.10 17.73
C VAL A 54 10.59 -8.74 18.37
N GLY A 55 11.24 -8.74 19.52
CA GLY A 55 11.64 -7.55 20.25
C GLY A 55 10.59 -7.05 21.25
N ASP A 56 11.04 -6.15 22.13
CA ASP A 56 10.19 -5.54 23.15
C ASP A 56 9.65 -4.19 22.68
N SER A 57 8.50 -3.80 23.21
CA SER A 57 7.92 -2.50 22.93
C SER A 57 8.79 -1.40 23.53
N PRO A 58 9.07 -0.30 22.78
CA PRO A 58 9.78 0.86 23.32
C PRO A 58 9.10 1.42 24.57
N LEU A 59 7.76 1.48 24.56
CA LEU A 59 6.98 1.76 25.75
C LEU A 59 6.58 0.45 26.43
N ARG A 60 7.14 0.16 27.60
CA ARG A 60 6.97 -1.13 28.28
C ARG A 60 5.53 -1.54 28.56
N ILE A 61 4.62 -0.60 28.76
CA ILE A 61 3.20 -0.87 28.98
C ILE A 61 2.44 -1.11 27.69
N ALA A 62 2.98 -0.74 26.53
CA ALA A 62 2.34 -0.96 25.24
C ALA A 62 2.53 -2.43 24.80
N PRO A 63 1.46 -3.21 24.59
CA PRO A 63 1.61 -4.60 24.22
C PRO A 63 2.26 -4.74 22.83
N PRO A 64 3.19 -5.68 22.65
CA PRO A 64 3.66 -6.04 21.31
C PRO A 64 2.52 -6.52 20.44
N PHE A 65 2.48 -6.11 19.17
CA PHE A 65 1.40 -6.44 18.25
C PHE A 65 1.18 -7.94 18.07
N ARG A 66 2.26 -8.72 18.05
CA ARG A 66 2.19 -10.19 17.98
C ARG A 66 1.46 -10.86 19.16
N LYS A 67 1.24 -10.15 20.27
CA LYS A 67 0.56 -10.67 21.47
C LYS A 67 -0.87 -10.16 21.63
N LEU A 68 -1.35 -9.33 20.73
CA LEU A 68 -2.71 -8.77 20.85
C LEU A 68 -3.76 -9.87 20.76
N HIS A 69 -3.59 -10.84 19.87
CA HIS A 69 -4.50 -11.97 19.69
C HIS A 69 -4.64 -12.86 20.95
N GLU A 70 -3.67 -12.85 21.85
CA GLU A 70 -3.74 -13.56 23.12
C GLU A 70 -4.77 -12.96 24.07
N ARG A 71 -5.19 -11.72 23.86
CA ARG A 71 -6.13 -10.98 24.72
C ARG A 71 -7.53 -10.91 24.15
N TYR A 72 -7.64 -10.77 22.83
CA TYR A 72 -8.90 -10.65 22.08
C TYR A 72 -8.66 -10.89 20.59
N PRO A 73 -9.69 -11.32 19.84
CA PRO A 73 -9.58 -11.41 18.40
C PRO A 73 -9.24 -10.04 17.80
N VAL A 74 -8.21 -9.96 16.97
CA VAL A 74 -7.73 -8.67 16.44
C VAL A 74 -8.76 -7.97 15.56
N GLU A 75 -9.70 -8.71 14.99
CA GLU A 75 -10.81 -8.18 14.19
C GLU A 75 -11.70 -7.23 15.00
N THR A 76 -11.79 -7.44 16.30
CA THR A 76 -12.61 -6.59 17.19
C THR A 76 -12.07 -5.17 17.32
N LEU A 77 -10.81 -4.95 16.94
CA LEU A 77 -10.22 -3.62 16.89
C LEU A 77 -10.76 -2.76 15.75
N ALA A 78 -11.38 -3.37 14.73
CA ALA A 78 -11.86 -2.63 13.55
C ALA A 78 -12.86 -1.53 13.94
N GLU A 79 -13.86 -1.86 14.76
CA GLU A 79 -14.84 -0.90 15.24
C GLU A 79 -14.21 0.21 16.09
N ALA A 80 -13.36 -0.17 17.04
CA ALA A 80 -12.68 0.79 17.90
C ALA A 80 -11.78 1.76 17.12
N LEU A 81 -11.11 1.27 16.08
CA LEU A 81 -10.27 2.10 15.20
C LEU A 81 -11.08 3.01 14.27
N ALA A 82 -12.31 2.62 13.92
CA ALA A 82 -13.20 3.45 13.12
C ALA A 82 -13.83 4.59 13.95
N GLU A 83 -14.22 4.32 15.18
CA GLU A 83 -14.90 5.27 16.07
C GLU A 83 -13.94 6.18 16.84
N GLY A 84 -12.70 5.78 16.95
CA GLY A 84 -11.70 6.38 17.82
C GLY A 84 -11.44 5.50 19.03
N ILE A 85 -10.30 4.82 19.01
CA ILE A 85 -9.93 3.92 20.09
C ILE A 85 -9.56 4.74 21.33
N VAL A 86 -10.42 4.67 22.34
CA VAL A 86 -10.11 5.17 23.68
C VAL A 86 -9.64 3.98 24.49
N THR A 87 -8.34 3.87 24.63
CA THR A 87 -7.75 2.86 25.50
C THR A 87 -7.67 3.37 26.92
N GLY A 88 -7.61 2.46 27.90
CA GLY A 88 -7.32 2.82 29.29
C GLY A 88 -5.94 3.43 29.52
N HIS A 89 -5.21 3.74 28.44
CA HIS A 89 -3.87 4.31 28.48
C HIS A 89 -3.89 5.77 28.01
N PRO A 90 -3.76 6.75 28.92
CA PRO A 90 -3.78 8.18 28.55
C PRO A 90 -2.68 8.58 27.57
N SER A 91 -1.61 7.80 27.48
CA SER A 91 -0.47 8.06 26.58
C SER A 91 -0.67 7.52 25.16
N MET A 92 -1.69 6.69 24.88
CA MET A 92 -1.98 6.23 23.54
C MET A 92 -2.83 7.25 22.81
N PRO A 93 -2.38 7.80 21.67
CA PRO A 93 -3.18 8.73 20.88
C PRO A 93 -4.49 8.06 20.41
N GLU A 94 -5.55 8.84 20.31
CA GLU A 94 -6.78 8.41 19.67
C GLU A 94 -6.59 8.38 18.16
N PHE A 95 -6.84 7.23 17.53
CA PHE A 95 -6.82 7.06 16.09
C PHE A 95 -8.23 6.86 15.56
N ARG A 96 -8.56 7.60 14.50
CA ARG A 96 -9.74 7.35 13.68
C ARG A 96 -9.28 7.02 12.28
N LEU A 97 -9.42 5.78 11.90
CA LEU A 97 -8.93 5.26 10.62
C LEU A 97 -10.07 5.11 9.63
N ASP A 98 -9.76 5.27 8.35
CA ASP A 98 -10.69 4.89 7.30
C ASP A 98 -10.75 3.36 7.12
N VAL A 99 -11.75 2.89 6.39
CA VAL A 99 -11.99 1.45 6.18
C VAL A 99 -10.81 0.74 5.52
N ALA A 100 -10.11 1.40 4.61
CA ALA A 100 -8.96 0.80 3.92
C ALA A 100 -7.78 0.64 4.88
N GLN A 101 -7.49 1.66 5.68
CA GLN A 101 -6.44 1.62 6.70
C GLN A 101 -6.72 0.55 7.77
N ILE A 102 -8.00 0.44 8.20
CA ILE A 102 -8.42 -0.59 9.15
C ILE A 102 -8.20 -1.98 8.57
N ASN A 103 -8.68 -2.24 7.35
CA ASN A 103 -8.52 -3.55 6.70
C ASN A 103 -7.05 -3.94 6.53
N ASP A 104 -6.20 -2.99 6.17
CA ASP A 104 -4.78 -3.19 6.00
C ASP A 104 -4.09 -3.49 7.34
N LEU A 105 -4.41 -2.73 8.40
CA LEU A 105 -3.86 -2.92 9.73
C LEU A 105 -4.29 -4.26 10.32
N ILE A 106 -5.57 -4.62 10.25
CA ILE A 106 -6.08 -5.92 10.71
C ILE A 106 -5.39 -7.07 9.97
N ALA A 107 -5.25 -6.98 8.64
CA ALA A 107 -4.52 -7.99 7.87
C ALA A 107 -3.06 -8.15 8.32
N TYR A 108 -2.42 -7.05 8.70
CA TYR A 108 -1.08 -7.10 9.27
C TYR A 108 -1.06 -7.79 10.64
N LEU A 109 -1.95 -7.42 11.55
CA LEU A 109 -2.05 -8.04 12.88
C LEU A 109 -2.27 -9.56 12.77
N GLN A 110 -3.22 -9.99 11.92
CA GLN A 110 -3.47 -11.42 11.65
C GLN A 110 -2.21 -12.13 11.12
N SER A 111 -1.40 -11.48 10.33
CA SER A 111 -0.14 -12.05 9.82
C SER A 111 0.89 -12.32 10.91
N LEU A 112 0.74 -11.72 12.09
CA LEU A 112 1.63 -11.92 13.24
C LEU A 112 1.19 -13.05 14.17
N GLU A 113 -0.07 -13.51 14.08
CA GLU A 113 -0.63 -14.56 14.95
C GLU A 113 0.02 -15.92 14.74
N HIS A 114 0.53 -16.17 13.54
CA HIS A 114 1.05 -17.48 13.12
C HIS A 114 2.58 -17.51 13.01
N ARG A 115 3.28 -16.57 13.66
CA ARG A 115 4.74 -16.49 13.58
C ARG A 115 5.42 -16.74 14.89
#